data_b1c734658dc76bc0a03593caf0b36da8
#
_entry.id   b1c734658dc76bc0a03593caf0b36da8
#
_cell.length_a   1.000
_cell.length_b   1.000
_cell.length_c   1.000
_cell.angle_alpha   90.00
_cell.angle_beta   90.00
_cell.angle_gamma   90.00
#
_symmetry.space_group_name_H-M   'P 1'
#
loop_
_entity.id
_entity.type
_entity.pdbx_description
1 polymer ?
#
loop_
_entity_poly.entity_id
_entity_poly.type
_entity_poly.pdbx_seq_one_letter_code
_entity_poly.pdbx_strand_id
1 'polypeptide(L)'
;MNMSHSSPEADVLVVGAGLAGLVATHELVKAGRTVHVLDQENRNNLGGQAFWSLGGLFFVDSPEQRRLGIEDSYDLALQDWLGSARFDRDDEDKWARQWAQAYVRFAATEKRDYLRDLGLRVTPLVGWAERGGATADGHGNSVPRFHLTWGTGPEVVRVFAEPVLEGERRGLVRFGFRHRVDELIVEDGAVVGVRGAVLEDTDLDRGRASSRTEVGGFELRAKAVIVASGGIGHNHELIRRNWPTERLGPCPETMISGVPAHVDGRMLAITETAGGAIVNRDRMWHYTEGIVNWDPIWPDHAIRIIPGPSSLWFDANGKRLPAPCFPGFDTNTTMKEILKTGYDYSWFVLTQSIIEKEFALSGSEQNPDITGKDLKLTLKSRVAKGAPGPVEAFKQHGVDFVVADTLRELVEGMNKIARGPQLDYDDLERQIVARDRELANKYGKDSQLMAIANARRYFGDKAGRVAKPHRILDPAAGPLIAVRLNILTRKTLGGLQTDLSSQVIRPDGTAFPGLYAAGEVAGFGGGGVHGYNALEGTFLGGCIFSGRAAGRALAARLT
;
A
#
# COMPACT_ATOMS: atom_id res chain seq x y z
N MET A 1 -2.63 23.73 -46.30
CA MET A 1 -2.46 24.39 -44.98
C MET A 1 -1.28 23.74 -44.33
N ASN A 2 -0.15 24.45 -44.21
CA ASN A 2 1.02 23.95 -43.47
C ASN A 2 0.66 23.94 -41.99
N MET A 3 0.42 22.75 -41.41
CA MET A 3 0.41 22.60 -39.97
C MET A 3 1.86 22.80 -39.50
N SER A 4 2.12 23.93 -38.86
CA SER A 4 3.37 24.16 -38.17
C SER A 4 3.43 23.14 -37.03
N HIS A 5 4.24 22.10 -37.17
CA HIS A 5 4.61 21.25 -36.03
C HIS A 5 5.29 22.15 -35.01
N SER A 6 4.57 22.51 -33.93
CA SER A 6 5.18 23.21 -32.83
C SER A 6 6.29 22.31 -32.26
N SER A 7 7.48 22.88 -32.07
CA SER A 7 8.59 22.17 -31.44
C SER A 7 8.14 21.60 -30.10
N PRO A 8 8.58 20.38 -29.73
CA PRO A 8 8.21 19.81 -28.43
C PRO A 8 8.61 20.76 -27.29
N GLU A 9 7.69 20.98 -26.35
CA GLU A 9 7.91 21.88 -25.21
C GLU A 9 8.88 21.28 -24.17
N ALA A 10 9.03 19.97 -24.16
CA ALA A 10 9.97 19.21 -23.35
C ALA A 10 10.34 17.91 -24.06
N ASP A 11 11.43 17.26 -23.63
CA ASP A 11 11.78 15.93 -24.13
C ASP A 11 10.74 14.89 -23.69
N VAL A 12 10.26 14.97 -22.44
CA VAL A 12 9.34 13.99 -21.84
C VAL A 12 8.23 14.71 -21.06
N LEU A 13 6.98 14.25 -21.27
CA LEU A 13 5.85 14.57 -20.39
C LEU A 13 5.69 13.45 -19.35
N VAL A 14 5.49 13.82 -18.08
CA VAL A 14 5.18 12.89 -16.99
C VAL A 14 3.80 13.22 -16.44
N VAL A 15 2.86 12.27 -16.54
CA VAL A 15 1.49 12.43 -16.03
C VAL A 15 1.39 11.81 -14.65
N GLY A 16 1.39 12.66 -13.64
CA GLY A 16 1.36 12.33 -12.21
C GLY A 16 2.67 12.67 -11.50
N ALA A 17 2.59 13.60 -10.54
CA ALA A 17 3.68 14.02 -9.66
C ALA A 17 3.82 13.13 -8.41
N GLY A 18 3.32 11.87 -8.48
CA GLY A 18 3.51 10.85 -7.45
C GLY A 18 4.94 10.29 -7.43
N LEU A 19 5.22 9.34 -6.52
CA LEU A 19 6.56 8.79 -6.33
C LEU A 19 7.17 8.25 -7.63
N ALA A 20 6.43 7.47 -8.42
CA ALA A 20 6.95 6.90 -9.67
C ALA A 20 7.31 7.98 -10.69
N GLY A 21 6.49 9.02 -10.83
CA GLY A 21 6.76 10.18 -11.69
C GLY A 21 7.97 10.97 -11.24
N LEU A 22 8.13 11.20 -9.93
CA LEU A 22 9.31 11.87 -9.37
C LEU A 22 10.59 11.07 -9.59
N VAL A 23 10.55 9.75 -9.43
CA VAL A 23 11.72 8.89 -9.70
C VAL A 23 12.10 8.90 -11.17
N ALA A 24 11.13 8.79 -12.09
CA ALA A 24 11.39 8.86 -13.52
C ALA A 24 11.97 10.22 -13.91
N THR A 25 11.40 11.33 -13.40
CA THR A 25 11.88 12.70 -13.62
C THR A 25 13.30 12.87 -13.08
N HIS A 26 13.61 12.33 -11.89
CA HIS A 26 14.96 12.37 -11.33
C HIS A 26 16.01 11.73 -12.26
N GLU A 27 15.74 10.52 -12.78
CA GLU A 27 16.66 9.85 -13.71
C GLU A 27 16.83 10.62 -15.04
N LEU A 28 15.75 11.23 -15.55
CA LEU A 28 15.78 12.07 -16.76
C LEU A 28 16.60 13.37 -16.55
N VAL A 29 16.37 14.08 -15.44
CA VAL A 29 17.10 15.30 -15.08
C VAL A 29 18.60 15.00 -14.89
N LYS A 30 18.93 13.87 -14.27
CA LYS A 30 20.31 13.41 -14.11
C LYS A 30 21.01 13.20 -15.45
N ALA A 31 20.26 12.83 -16.48
CA ALA A 31 20.74 12.69 -17.87
C ALA A 31 20.64 13.99 -18.70
N GLY A 32 20.29 15.13 -18.09
CA GLY A 32 20.18 16.42 -18.76
C GLY A 32 18.94 16.60 -19.65
N ARG A 33 17.90 15.75 -19.47
CA ARG A 33 16.66 15.84 -20.27
C ARG A 33 15.70 16.85 -19.68
N THR A 34 14.95 17.54 -20.53
CA THR A 34 13.88 18.44 -20.13
C THR A 34 12.59 17.66 -19.90
N VAL A 35 11.91 17.94 -18.79
CA VAL A 35 10.70 17.23 -18.36
C VAL A 35 9.61 18.22 -17.99
N HIS A 36 8.37 17.96 -18.46
CA HIS A 36 7.19 18.67 -17.97
C HIS A 36 6.30 17.68 -17.21
N VAL A 37 6.18 17.89 -15.90
CA VAL A 37 5.39 17.05 -14.98
C VAL A 37 4.01 17.66 -14.83
N LEU A 38 2.97 16.90 -15.14
CA LEU A 38 1.56 17.32 -15.05
C LEU A 38 0.89 16.60 -13.87
N ASP A 39 0.12 17.34 -13.09
CA ASP A 39 -0.72 16.77 -12.03
C ASP A 39 -2.06 17.49 -11.93
N GLN A 40 -3.14 16.73 -11.70
CA GLN A 40 -4.48 17.30 -11.51
C GLN A 40 -4.62 17.99 -10.15
N GLU A 41 -3.76 17.68 -9.18
CA GLU A 41 -3.75 18.31 -7.87
C GLU A 41 -2.79 19.51 -7.82
N ASN A 42 -2.83 20.27 -6.73
CA ASN A 42 -1.94 21.38 -6.48
C ASN A 42 -0.55 20.93 -6.00
N ARG A 43 0.39 21.85 -5.91
CA ARG A 43 1.78 21.60 -5.46
C ARG A 43 1.87 20.93 -4.08
N ASN A 44 0.90 21.17 -3.19
CA ASN A 44 0.88 20.56 -1.86
C ASN A 44 0.77 19.03 -1.92
N ASN A 45 0.26 18.47 -3.02
CA ASN A 45 0.12 17.03 -3.23
C ASN A 45 1.34 16.34 -3.88
N LEU A 46 2.48 17.05 -4.05
CA LEU A 46 3.70 16.47 -4.59
C LEU A 46 4.12 15.19 -3.83
N GLY A 47 4.36 14.10 -4.59
CA GLY A 47 4.63 12.77 -4.03
C GLY A 47 3.40 11.85 -3.97
N GLY A 48 2.19 12.40 -4.20
CA GLY A 48 0.95 11.64 -4.30
C GLY A 48 0.67 10.79 -3.05
N GLN A 49 0.04 9.63 -3.24
CA GLN A 49 -0.33 8.74 -2.13
C GLN A 49 0.88 8.14 -1.37
N ALA A 50 2.09 8.16 -1.94
CA ALA A 50 3.28 7.65 -1.26
C ALA A 50 3.65 8.47 -0.02
N PHE A 51 3.30 9.76 0.01
CA PHE A 51 3.48 10.63 1.17
C PHE A 51 2.75 10.11 2.42
N TRP A 52 1.56 9.55 2.25
CA TRP A 52 0.72 9.03 3.33
C TRP A 52 1.11 7.63 3.81
N SER A 53 2.17 7.04 3.25
CA SER A 53 2.60 5.69 3.62
C SER A 53 3.38 5.68 4.93
N LEU A 54 3.35 4.53 5.62
CA LEU A 54 4.25 4.26 6.76
C LEU A 54 5.73 4.21 6.34
N GLY A 55 6.02 4.10 5.03
CA GLY A 55 7.38 4.12 4.52
C GLY A 55 8.12 2.78 4.59
N GLY A 56 7.40 1.67 4.56
CA GLY A 56 8.00 0.33 4.53
C GLY A 56 8.68 0.02 3.21
N LEU A 57 9.89 -0.52 3.28
CA LEU A 57 10.70 -0.94 2.14
C LEU A 57 11.13 -2.40 2.28
N PHE A 58 10.99 -3.14 1.19
CA PHE A 58 11.44 -4.53 1.07
C PHE A 58 12.91 -4.56 0.61
N PHE A 59 13.81 -5.04 1.46
CA PHE A 59 15.18 -5.35 1.12
C PHE A 59 15.48 -6.82 1.40
N VAL A 60 16.43 -7.38 0.66
CA VAL A 60 16.87 -8.76 0.76
C VAL A 60 18.34 -8.79 1.17
N ASP A 61 18.67 -9.60 2.16
CA ASP A 61 20.03 -9.76 2.71
C ASP A 61 20.69 -8.42 3.09
N SER A 62 19.92 -7.55 3.71
CA SER A 62 20.38 -6.21 4.12
C SER A 62 21.36 -6.29 5.30
N PRO A 63 22.24 -5.28 5.48
CA PRO A 63 23.07 -5.18 6.69
C PRO A 63 22.25 -5.12 7.98
N GLU A 64 21.02 -4.58 7.92
CA GLU A 64 20.09 -4.55 9.04
C GLU A 64 19.62 -5.96 9.41
N GLN A 65 19.25 -6.79 8.41
CA GLN A 65 18.90 -8.20 8.62
C GLN A 65 20.06 -8.99 9.21
N ARG A 66 21.26 -8.90 8.62
CA ARG A 66 22.46 -9.62 9.10
C ARG A 66 22.80 -9.27 10.55
N ARG A 67 22.69 -8.00 10.97
CA ARG A 67 22.90 -7.57 12.37
C ARG A 67 21.91 -8.17 13.35
N LEU A 68 20.71 -8.52 12.88
CA LEU A 68 19.64 -9.14 13.67
C LEU A 68 19.68 -10.67 13.61
N GLY A 69 20.70 -11.26 12.94
CA GLY A 69 20.81 -12.70 12.76
C GLY A 69 19.76 -13.28 11.80
N ILE A 70 19.23 -12.45 10.89
CA ILE A 70 18.30 -12.89 9.84
C ILE A 70 19.12 -13.28 8.62
N GLU A 71 19.09 -14.55 8.27
CA GLU A 71 19.68 -15.10 7.04
C GLU A 71 18.65 -14.97 5.91
N ASP A 72 19.03 -14.30 4.83
CA ASP A 72 18.19 -14.07 3.66
C ASP A 72 19.00 -14.22 2.37
N SER A 73 18.32 -14.45 1.25
CA SER A 73 18.94 -14.57 -0.06
C SER A 73 17.98 -14.19 -1.19
N TYR A 74 18.56 -13.94 -2.38
CA TYR A 74 17.78 -13.75 -3.60
C TYR A 74 16.85 -14.93 -3.87
N ASP A 75 17.35 -16.17 -3.75
CA ASP A 75 16.57 -17.38 -4.07
C ASP A 75 15.40 -17.56 -3.11
N LEU A 76 15.61 -17.34 -1.80
CA LEU A 76 14.55 -17.40 -0.80
C LEU A 76 13.51 -16.30 -1.02
N ALA A 77 13.96 -15.09 -1.34
CA ALA A 77 13.06 -13.97 -1.60
C ALA A 77 12.26 -14.16 -2.89
N LEU A 78 12.86 -14.75 -3.93
CA LEU A 78 12.17 -15.06 -5.17
C LEU A 78 11.14 -16.19 -4.98
N GLN A 79 11.48 -17.23 -4.20
CA GLN A 79 10.54 -18.27 -3.81
C GLN A 79 9.30 -17.68 -3.09
N ASP A 80 9.52 -16.83 -2.09
CA ASP A 80 8.45 -16.15 -1.36
C ASP A 80 7.60 -15.27 -2.27
N TRP A 81 8.24 -14.57 -3.22
CA TRP A 81 7.52 -13.75 -4.20
C TRP A 81 6.64 -14.59 -5.11
N LEU A 82 7.18 -15.64 -5.71
CA LEU A 82 6.44 -16.49 -6.64
C LEU A 82 5.31 -17.26 -5.93
N GLY A 83 5.55 -17.75 -4.71
CA GLY A 83 4.54 -18.37 -3.86
C GLY A 83 3.41 -17.41 -3.48
N SER A 84 3.73 -16.13 -3.27
CA SER A 84 2.71 -15.08 -3.00
C SER A 84 1.97 -14.66 -4.27
N ALA A 85 2.68 -14.42 -5.36
CA ALA A 85 2.11 -13.92 -6.60
C ALA A 85 1.17 -14.94 -7.26
N ARG A 86 1.53 -16.24 -7.24
CA ARG A 86 0.73 -17.33 -7.82
C ARG A 86 0.29 -17.06 -9.26
N PHE A 87 1.23 -16.65 -10.10
CA PHE A 87 0.98 -16.37 -11.50
C PHE A 87 0.40 -17.58 -12.24
N ASP A 88 -0.78 -17.44 -12.84
CA ASP A 88 -1.55 -18.52 -13.50
C ASP A 88 -2.09 -18.14 -14.88
N ARG A 89 -1.83 -16.92 -15.37
CA ARG A 89 -2.26 -16.41 -16.67
C ARG A 89 -1.06 -16.21 -17.58
N ASP A 90 -0.85 -17.09 -18.53
CA ASP A 90 0.39 -17.11 -19.34
C ASP A 90 0.62 -15.80 -20.09
N ASP A 91 -0.39 -15.25 -20.74
CA ASP A 91 -0.29 -14.01 -21.53
C ASP A 91 -0.25 -12.76 -20.64
N GLU A 92 -1.18 -12.65 -19.69
CA GLU A 92 -1.28 -11.49 -18.81
C GLU A 92 -0.12 -11.39 -17.83
N ASP A 93 0.41 -12.54 -17.34
CA ASP A 93 1.52 -12.60 -16.39
C ASP A 93 2.90 -12.67 -17.03
N LYS A 94 2.99 -12.71 -18.36
CA LYS A 94 4.25 -12.82 -19.09
C LYS A 94 5.29 -11.79 -18.63
N TRP A 95 4.92 -10.53 -18.63
CA TRP A 95 5.80 -9.45 -18.19
C TRP A 95 5.89 -9.36 -16.68
N ALA A 96 4.80 -9.60 -15.97
CA ALA A 96 4.76 -9.59 -14.51
C ALA A 96 5.78 -10.55 -13.88
N ARG A 97 5.95 -11.76 -14.43
CA ARG A 97 6.97 -12.75 -14.01
C ARG A 97 8.38 -12.21 -14.19
N GLN A 98 8.67 -11.54 -15.29
CA GLN A 98 9.99 -10.97 -15.56
C GLN A 98 10.28 -9.78 -14.62
N TRP A 99 9.27 -8.93 -14.39
CA TRP A 99 9.36 -7.83 -13.45
C TRP A 99 9.60 -8.31 -12.01
N ALA A 100 8.96 -9.40 -11.58
CA ALA A 100 9.17 -10.00 -10.27
C ALA A 100 10.63 -10.41 -10.05
N GLN A 101 11.21 -11.13 -11.00
CA GLN A 101 12.62 -11.53 -10.95
C GLN A 101 13.56 -10.33 -10.93
N ALA A 102 13.31 -9.34 -11.80
CA ALA A 102 14.11 -8.12 -11.88
C ALA A 102 14.01 -7.28 -10.60
N TYR A 103 12.81 -7.17 -10.02
CA TYR A 103 12.60 -6.44 -8.77
C TYR A 103 13.28 -7.10 -7.58
N VAL A 104 13.15 -8.42 -7.41
CA VAL A 104 13.82 -9.15 -6.32
C VAL A 104 15.33 -9.02 -6.46
N ARG A 105 15.88 -9.08 -7.68
CA ARG A 105 17.31 -8.83 -7.94
C ARG A 105 17.71 -7.41 -7.53
N PHE A 106 16.96 -6.41 -7.92
CA PHE A 106 17.18 -5.01 -7.50
C PHE A 106 17.15 -4.86 -5.97
N ALA A 107 16.19 -5.52 -5.30
CA ALA A 107 16.05 -5.47 -3.85
C ALA A 107 17.21 -6.17 -3.10
N ALA A 108 17.83 -7.19 -3.73
CA ALA A 108 18.96 -7.93 -3.17
C ALA A 108 20.32 -7.28 -3.45
N THR A 109 20.43 -6.41 -4.45
CA THR A 109 21.72 -5.88 -4.90
C THR A 109 21.84 -4.37 -4.77
N GLU A 110 21.09 -3.61 -5.57
CA GLU A 110 21.30 -2.17 -5.75
C GLU A 110 20.43 -1.27 -4.87
N LYS A 111 19.20 -1.71 -4.58
CA LYS A 111 18.12 -0.83 -4.06
C LYS A 111 18.50 -0.11 -2.78
N ARG A 112 19.11 -0.84 -1.83
CA ARG A 112 19.46 -0.26 -0.52
C ARG A 112 20.52 0.82 -0.67
N ASP A 113 21.58 0.54 -1.42
CA ASP A 113 22.68 1.49 -1.63
C ASP A 113 22.22 2.70 -2.45
N TYR A 114 21.44 2.49 -3.50
CA TYR A 114 20.83 3.56 -4.28
C TYR A 114 20.01 4.53 -3.41
N LEU A 115 19.16 4.02 -2.51
CA LEU A 115 18.36 4.87 -1.62
C LEU A 115 19.19 5.53 -0.52
N ARG A 116 20.19 4.82 0.02
CA ARG A 116 21.12 5.38 1.01
C ARG A 116 21.92 6.55 0.41
N ASP A 117 22.38 6.42 -0.83
CA ASP A 117 23.17 7.45 -1.51
C ASP A 117 22.33 8.70 -1.81
N LEU A 118 21.01 8.57 -1.96
CA LEU A 118 20.04 9.65 -1.99
C LEU A 118 19.73 10.23 -0.60
N GLY A 119 20.33 9.70 0.47
CA GLY A 119 20.16 10.18 1.84
C GLY A 119 19.06 9.47 2.65
N LEU A 120 18.34 8.49 2.09
CA LEU A 120 17.32 7.75 2.83
C LEU A 120 17.96 6.87 3.92
N ARG A 121 17.33 6.84 5.09
CA ARG A 121 17.73 5.98 6.22
C ARG A 121 16.55 5.12 6.67
N VAL A 122 16.83 3.92 7.12
CA VAL A 122 15.85 3.01 7.72
C VAL A 122 16.10 2.86 9.23
N THR A 123 15.05 2.48 9.95
CA THR A 123 15.18 2.12 11.38
C THR A 123 16.00 0.85 11.54
N PRO A 124 16.66 0.64 12.69
CA PRO A 124 17.55 -0.50 12.88
C PRO A 124 16.83 -1.86 13.01
N LEU A 125 15.53 -1.86 13.28
CA LEU A 125 14.73 -3.08 13.40
C LEU A 125 14.06 -3.42 12.06
N VAL A 126 14.22 -4.66 11.64
CA VAL A 126 13.52 -5.24 10.49
C VAL A 126 12.33 -6.04 11.02
N GLY A 127 11.16 -5.85 10.43
CA GLY A 127 9.93 -6.44 10.93
C GLY A 127 9.11 -7.18 9.88
N TRP A 128 7.90 -7.45 10.30
CA TRP A 128 6.81 -7.94 9.48
C TRP A 128 5.72 -6.87 9.43
N ALA A 129 5.12 -6.67 8.29
CA ALA A 129 3.82 -6.00 8.18
C ALA A 129 2.71 -7.06 8.03
N GLU A 130 3.04 -8.16 7.35
CA GLU A 130 2.19 -9.35 7.18
C GLU A 130 3.09 -10.59 7.11
N ARG A 131 2.65 -11.70 7.71
CA ARG A 131 3.45 -12.93 7.82
C ARG A 131 3.16 -13.93 6.70
N GLY A 132 1.93 -13.93 6.20
CA GLY A 132 1.48 -14.81 5.14
C GLY A 132 0.65 -16.00 5.59
N GLY A 133 0.48 -16.94 4.67
CA GLY A 133 -0.36 -18.12 4.84
C GLY A 133 0.25 -19.25 5.67
N ALA A 134 -0.33 -20.44 5.55
CA ALA A 134 0.00 -21.61 6.39
C ALA A 134 1.08 -22.53 5.79
N THR A 135 1.49 -22.32 4.52
CA THR A 135 2.44 -23.20 3.81
C THR A 135 3.72 -22.45 3.44
N ALA A 136 4.84 -23.15 3.44
CA ALA A 136 6.15 -22.54 3.15
C ALA A 136 6.31 -22.05 1.70
N ASP A 137 5.55 -22.60 0.77
CA ASP A 137 5.49 -22.23 -0.65
C ASP A 137 4.28 -21.33 -0.97
N GLY A 138 3.53 -20.94 0.06
CA GLY A 138 2.36 -20.08 -0.04
C GLY A 138 2.70 -18.59 0.05
N HIS A 139 1.65 -17.80 0.33
CA HIS A 139 1.81 -16.36 0.52
C HIS A 139 2.62 -16.05 1.78
N GLY A 140 3.58 -15.13 1.66
CA GLY A 140 4.28 -14.50 2.78
C GLY A 140 5.79 -14.55 2.67
N ASN A 141 6.42 -13.77 3.53
CA ASN A 141 7.87 -13.76 3.67
C ASN A 141 8.34 -14.86 4.63
N SER A 142 9.33 -15.65 4.24
CA SER A 142 9.97 -16.65 5.10
C SER A 142 10.78 -16.03 6.24
N VAL A 143 11.27 -14.80 6.03
CA VAL A 143 12.05 -14.02 7.02
C VAL A 143 11.57 -12.56 7.06
N PRO A 144 11.84 -11.82 8.15
CA PRO A 144 11.51 -10.39 8.21
C PRO A 144 12.23 -9.60 7.11
N ARG A 145 11.47 -8.86 6.27
CA ARG A 145 12.01 -8.03 5.18
C ARG A 145 11.45 -6.61 5.16
N PHE A 146 10.58 -6.26 6.10
CA PHE A 146 9.97 -4.95 6.17
C PHE A 146 10.88 -3.98 6.92
N HIS A 147 11.54 -3.08 6.18
CA HIS A 147 12.41 -2.03 6.69
C HIS A 147 11.65 -0.72 6.74
N LEU A 148 11.49 -0.18 7.92
CA LEU A 148 10.76 1.07 8.14
C LEU A 148 11.67 2.27 7.87
N THR A 149 11.27 3.15 6.96
CA THR A 149 11.98 4.40 6.67
C THR A 149 11.90 5.36 7.85
N TRP A 150 13.05 5.90 8.28
CA TRP A 150 13.12 6.97 9.25
C TRP A 150 12.67 8.28 8.61
N GLY A 151 11.46 8.75 8.96
CA GLY A 151 10.74 9.84 8.31
C GLY A 151 9.55 9.37 7.45
N THR A 152 9.26 8.06 7.45
CA THR A 152 8.11 7.42 6.79
C THR A 152 7.94 7.80 5.31
N GLY A 153 6.71 7.86 4.79
CA GLY A 153 6.40 8.23 3.40
C GLY A 153 6.91 9.61 2.96
N PRO A 154 6.78 10.67 3.76
CA PRO A 154 7.38 11.96 3.47
C PRO A 154 8.87 11.90 3.14
N GLU A 155 9.66 11.09 3.85
CA GLU A 155 11.08 10.95 3.56
C GLU A 155 11.36 10.18 2.27
N VAL A 156 10.57 9.13 1.98
CA VAL A 156 10.67 8.42 0.69
C VAL A 156 10.38 9.37 -0.48
N VAL A 157 9.42 10.26 -0.32
CA VAL A 157 9.11 11.28 -1.34
C VAL A 157 10.22 12.32 -1.41
N ARG A 158 10.71 12.84 -0.27
CA ARG A 158 11.70 13.91 -0.18
C ARG A 158 12.97 13.61 -0.97
N VAL A 159 13.52 12.40 -0.83
CA VAL A 159 14.80 12.05 -1.48
C VAL A 159 14.74 12.08 -3.02
N PHE A 160 13.54 12.02 -3.60
CA PHE A 160 13.32 12.19 -5.05
C PHE A 160 12.77 13.58 -5.40
N ALA A 161 11.95 14.18 -4.54
CA ALA A 161 11.39 15.50 -4.79
C ALA A 161 12.47 16.59 -4.77
N GLU A 162 13.40 16.57 -3.81
CA GLU A 162 14.46 17.59 -3.71
C GLU A 162 15.31 17.72 -4.98
N PRO A 163 15.88 16.64 -5.57
CA PRO A 163 16.63 16.77 -6.81
C PRO A 163 15.76 17.15 -8.03
N VAL A 164 14.48 16.80 -8.04
CA VAL A 164 13.53 17.23 -9.10
C VAL A 164 13.23 18.73 -8.98
N LEU A 165 13.03 19.25 -7.76
CA LEU A 165 12.86 20.69 -7.50
C LEU A 165 14.14 21.48 -7.80
N GLU A 166 15.32 20.90 -7.59
CA GLU A 166 16.56 21.48 -8.07
C GLU A 166 16.61 21.53 -9.61
N GLY A 167 16.13 20.46 -10.27
CA GLY A 167 15.93 20.47 -11.72
C GLY A 167 15.00 21.56 -12.20
N GLU A 168 13.93 21.88 -11.44
CA GLU A 168 13.02 23.00 -11.72
C GLU A 168 13.77 24.33 -11.65
N ARG A 169 14.55 24.59 -10.59
CA ARG A 169 15.38 25.82 -10.46
C ARG A 169 16.40 25.98 -11.59
N ARG A 170 16.89 24.88 -12.13
CA ARG A 170 17.82 24.84 -13.27
C ARG A 170 17.14 24.92 -14.64
N GLY A 171 15.81 25.00 -14.70
CA GLY A 171 15.04 25.06 -15.95
C GLY A 171 14.94 23.73 -16.70
N LEU A 172 15.33 22.61 -16.10
CA LEU A 172 15.19 21.26 -16.69
C LEU A 172 13.81 20.64 -16.42
N VAL A 173 13.13 21.09 -15.37
CA VAL A 173 11.79 20.61 -15.01
C VAL A 173 10.83 21.78 -15.01
N ARG A 174 9.64 21.54 -15.56
CA ARG A 174 8.47 22.40 -15.41
C ARG A 174 7.35 21.59 -14.76
N PHE A 175 6.61 22.20 -13.84
CA PHE A 175 5.39 21.61 -13.29
C PHE A 175 4.16 22.30 -13.84
N GLY A 176 3.19 21.49 -14.30
CA GLY A 176 1.82 21.90 -14.61
C GLY A 176 0.88 21.31 -13.55
N PHE A 177 0.79 21.97 -12.39
CA PHE A 177 -0.22 21.62 -11.39
C PHE A 177 -1.59 22.09 -11.84
N ARG A 178 -2.67 21.41 -11.37
CA ARG A 178 -4.04 21.64 -11.78
C ARG A 178 -4.27 21.37 -13.29
N HIS A 179 -3.37 20.58 -13.92
CA HIS A 179 -3.49 20.12 -15.30
C HIS A 179 -3.94 18.66 -15.31
N ARG A 180 -5.22 18.45 -15.58
CA ARG A 180 -5.83 17.13 -15.70
C ARG A 180 -5.71 16.64 -17.14
N VAL A 181 -4.98 15.55 -17.35
CA VAL A 181 -4.89 14.90 -18.66
C VAL A 181 -6.17 14.12 -18.93
N ASP A 182 -6.78 14.35 -20.11
CA ASP A 182 -8.02 13.72 -20.54
C ASP A 182 -7.83 12.88 -21.82
N GLU A 183 -6.72 13.06 -22.54
CA GLU A 183 -6.44 12.35 -23.81
C GLU A 183 -4.92 12.19 -24.04
N LEU A 184 -4.52 11.06 -24.61
CA LEU A 184 -3.19 10.86 -25.21
C LEU A 184 -3.27 11.16 -26.72
N ILE A 185 -2.40 12.03 -27.21
CA ILE A 185 -2.34 12.38 -28.64
C ILE A 185 -1.54 11.30 -29.36
N VAL A 186 -2.18 10.60 -30.28
CA VAL A 186 -1.57 9.54 -31.08
C VAL A 186 -1.47 9.99 -32.55
N GLU A 187 -0.26 10.00 -33.09
CA GLU A 187 0.02 10.31 -34.49
C GLU A 187 0.93 9.22 -35.09
N ASP A 188 0.63 8.74 -36.29
CA ASP A 188 1.37 7.68 -36.97
C ASP A 188 1.65 6.44 -36.08
N GLY A 189 0.71 6.12 -35.20
CA GLY A 189 0.82 4.99 -34.29
C GLY A 189 1.77 5.21 -33.11
N ALA A 190 2.23 6.43 -32.81
CA ALA A 190 3.04 6.79 -31.68
C ALA A 190 2.33 7.82 -30.79
N VAL A 191 2.55 7.76 -29.48
CA VAL A 191 2.10 8.81 -28.56
C VAL A 191 3.09 9.97 -28.64
N VAL A 192 2.58 11.17 -28.98
CA VAL A 192 3.37 12.38 -29.21
C VAL A 192 3.01 13.52 -28.27
N GLY A 193 2.08 13.32 -27.35
CA GLY A 193 1.64 14.36 -26.43
C GLY A 193 0.40 14.00 -25.65
N VAL A 194 -0.12 15.01 -24.95
CA VAL A 194 -1.35 14.91 -24.14
C VAL A 194 -2.23 16.14 -24.33
N ARG A 195 -3.53 15.96 -24.12
CA ARG A 195 -4.53 17.04 -24.09
C ARG A 195 -5.35 16.92 -22.83
N GLY A 196 -5.83 18.05 -22.30
CA GLY A 196 -6.66 18.02 -21.10
C GLY A 196 -7.18 19.38 -20.66
N ALA A 197 -7.70 19.43 -19.45
CA ALA A 197 -8.28 20.61 -18.83
C ALA A 197 -7.38 21.20 -17.75
N VAL A 198 -7.31 22.53 -17.72
CA VAL A 198 -6.77 23.30 -16.58
C VAL A 198 -7.90 23.44 -15.58
N LEU A 199 -7.68 22.95 -14.36
CA LEU A 199 -8.65 23.04 -13.27
C LEU A 199 -8.44 24.35 -12.50
N GLU A 200 -9.54 24.81 -11.89
CA GLU A 200 -9.53 25.95 -10.99
C GLU A 200 -8.41 25.81 -9.95
N ASP A 201 -7.66 26.91 -9.73
CA ASP A 201 -6.53 26.91 -8.80
C ASP A 201 -7.00 26.75 -7.35
N THR A 202 -6.12 26.23 -6.49
CA THR A 202 -6.41 25.99 -5.07
C THR A 202 -5.13 25.91 -4.24
N ASP A 203 -5.22 26.38 -3.02
CA ASP A 203 -4.16 26.30 -1.99
C ASP A 203 -4.48 25.26 -0.90
N LEU A 204 -5.52 24.42 -1.12
CA LEU A 204 -5.94 23.38 -0.17
C LEU A 204 -4.75 22.53 0.29
N ASP A 205 -4.81 22.15 1.55
CA ASP A 205 -3.85 21.22 2.15
C ASP A 205 -3.83 19.88 1.45
N ARG A 206 -2.70 19.20 1.54
CA ARG A 206 -2.47 17.87 0.99
C ARG A 206 -3.59 16.90 1.34
N GLY A 207 -4.08 16.16 0.34
CA GLY A 207 -5.08 15.11 0.49
C GLY A 207 -6.52 15.60 0.56
N ARG A 208 -6.77 16.91 0.77
CA ARG A 208 -8.12 17.47 0.72
C ARG A 208 -8.68 17.37 -0.70
N ALA A 209 -9.97 17.05 -0.80
CA ALA A 209 -10.67 17.00 -2.08
C ALA A 209 -10.73 18.41 -2.70
N SER A 210 -10.17 18.57 -3.89
CA SER A 210 -10.09 19.85 -4.59
C SER A 210 -11.17 19.98 -5.67
N SER A 211 -11.47 21.22 -6.09
CA SER A 211 -12.41 21.52 -7.18
C SER A 211 -12.02 20.77 -8.46
N ARG A 212 -13.03 20.36 -9.22
CA ARG A 212 -12.88 19.78 -10.58
C ARG A 212 -13.40 20.72 -11.66
N THR A 213 -13.68 22.00 -11.31
CA THR A 213 -14.11 23.03 -12.24
C THR A 213 -13.04 23.28 -13.27
N GLU A 214 -13.40 23.19 -14.55
CA GLU A 214 -12.50 23.46 -15.68
C GLU A 214 -12.51 24.96 -15.96
N VAL A 215 -11.32 25.57 -16.02
CA VAL A 215 -11.14 27.00 -16.32
C VAL A 215 -10.42 27.25 -17.64
N GLY A 216 -9.92 26.20 -18.28
CA GLY A 216 -9.24 26.26 -19.57
C GLY A 216 -8.88 24.88 -20.09
N GLY A 217 -8.32 24.83 -21.28
CA GLY A 217 -7.77 23.62 -21.88
C GLY A 217 -6.28 23.77 -22.18
N PHE A 218 -5.59 22.64 -22.36
CA PHE A 218 -4.21 22.62 -22.80
C PHE A 218 -3.93 21.48 -23.78
N GLU A 219 -2.93 21.66 -24.62
CA GLU A 219 -2.31 20.63 -25.43
C GLU A 219 -0.79 20.78 -25.31
N LEU A 220 -0.10 19.67 -25.01
CA LEU A 220 1.35 19.63 -24.86
C LEU A 220 1.94 18.49 -25.66
N ARG A 221 3.06 18.72 -26.33
CA ARG A 221 3.77 17.75 -27.16
C ARG A 221 5.15 17.45 -26.63
N ALA A 222 5.57 16.18 -26.75
CA ALA A 222 6.89 15.70 -26.35
C ALA A 222 7.30 14.49 -27.18
N LYS A 223 8.57 14.09 -27.05
CA LYS A 223 9.10 12.89 -27.69
C LYS A 223 8.59 11.60 -27.06
N ALA A 224 8.16 11.67 -25.79
CA ALA A 224 7.56 10.55 -25.06
C ALA A 224 6.68 11.04 -23.89
N VAL A 225 5.75 10.17 -23.47
CA VAL A 225 4.87 10.37 -22.32
C VAL A 225 5.07 9.21 -21.33
N ILE A 226 5.25 9.53 -20.05
CA ILE A 226 5.23 8.56 -18.94
C ILE A 226 3.93 8.75 -18.16
N VAL A 227 3.09 7.72 -18.08
CA VAL A 227 1.91 7.68 -17.23
C VAL A 227 2.32 7.14 -15.84
N ALA A 228 2.16 7.96 -14.79
CA ALA A 228 2.51 7.65 -13.40
C ALA A 228 1.39 8.07 -12.43
N SER A 229 0.14 7.90 -12.86
CA SER A 229 -1.07 8.50 -12.29
C SER A 229 -1.67 7.74 -11.07
N GLY A 230 -1.04 6.68 -10.58
CA GLY A 230 -1.57 5.86 -9.49
C GLY A 230 -2.63 4.83 -9.93
N GLY A 231 -3.37 4.29 -8.96
CA GLY A 231 -4.35 3.22 -9.17
C GLY A 231 -5.80 3.67 -9.03
N ILE A 232 -6.69 2.72 -8.65
CA ILE A 232 -8.15 2.92 -8.56
C ILE A 232 -8.66 2.99 -7.11
N GLY A 233 -7.78 3.05 -6.11
CA GLY A 233 -8.12 2.76 -4.70
C GLY A 233 -9.23 3.59 -4.08
N HIS A 234 -9.53 4.79 -4.59
CA HIS A 234 -10.68 5.60 -4.14
C HIS A 234 -11.90 5.49 -5.06
N ASN A 235 -11.76 4.90 -6.24
CA ASN A 235 -12.88 4.73 -7.17
C ASN A 235 -13.63 3.43 -6.86
N HIS A 236 -14.53 3.49 -5.87
CA HIS A 236 -15.29 2.32 -5.42
C HIS A 236 -16.20 1.75 -6.54
N GLU A 237 -16.67 2.56 -7.47
CA GLU A 237 -17.46 2.08 -8.63
C GLU A 237 -16.58 1.19 -9.53
N LEU A 238 -15.37 1.63 -9.85
CA LEU A 238 -14.44 0.87 -10.67
C LEU A 238 -13.94 -0.40 -9.95
N ILE A 239 -13.74 -0.33 -8.63
CA ILE A 239 -13.41 -1.49 -7.80
C ILE A 239 -14.54 -2.51 -7.86
N ARG A 240 -15.81 -2.11 -7.69
CA ARG A 240 -16.98 -3.00 -7.78
C ARG A 240 -17.11 -3.66 -9.14
N ARG A 241 -16.90 -2.89 -10.22
CA ARG A 241 -16.95 -3.39 -11.60
C ARG A 241 -15.92 -4.49 -11.85
N ASN A 242 -14.73 -4.38 -11.24
CA ASN A 242 -13.63 -5.32 -11.42
C ASN A 242 -13.53 -6.36 -10.28
N TRP A 243 -14.50 -6.40 -9.35
CA TRP A 243 -14.43 -7.27 -8.18
C TRP A 243 -14.44 -8.75 -8.56
N PRO A 244 -13.47 -9.56 -8.09
CA PRO A 244 -13.36 -10.97 -8.45
C PRO A 244 -14.25 -11.86 -7.55
N THR A 245 -15.55 -11.84 -7.77
CA THR A 245 -16.56 -12.54 -6.95
C THR A 245 -16.27 -14.03 -6.80
N GLU A 246 -15.82 -14.71 -7.86
CA GLU A 246 -15.51 -16.15 -7.80
C GLU A 246 -14.34 -16.45 -6.85
N ARG A 247 -13.37 -15.53 -6.76
CA ARG A 247 -12.15 -15.73 -5.96
C ARG A 247 -12.31 -15.25 -4.52
N LEU A 248 -12.92 -14.10 -4.31
CA LEU A 248 -13.01 -13.45 -3.00
C LEU A 248 -14.39 -13.57 -2.33
N GLY A 249 -15.42 -13.99 -3.08
CA GLY A 249 -16.80 -13.94 -2.60
C GLY A 249 -17.51 -12.64 -3.00
N PRO A 250 -18.71 -12.37 -2.45
CA PRO A 250 -19.50 -11.19 -2.82
C PRO A 250 -18.74 -9.89 -2.60
N CYS A 251 -18.98 -8.91 -3.50
CA CYS A 251 -18.38 -7.59 -3.34
C CYS A 251 -18.91 -6.92 -2.06
N PRO A 252 -18.06 -6.32 -1.23
CA PRO A 252 -18.50 -5.60 -0.04
C PRO A 252 -19.51 -4.48 -0.36
N GLU A 253 -20.55 -4.37 0.43
CA GLU A 253 -21.47 -3.23 0.35
C GLU A 253 -20.82 -1.94 0.86
N THR A 254 -20.12 -2.06 1.99
CA THR A 254 -19.38 -0.95 2.61
C THR A 254 -17.89 -1.11 2.37
N MET A 255 -17.28 -0.07 1.81
CA MET A 255 -15.82 0.05 1.67
C MET A 255 -15.38 1.44 2.13
N ILE A 256 -14.23 1.49 2.81
CA ILE A 256 -13.60 2.74 3.23
C ILE A 256 -12.24 2.89 2.56
N SER A 257 -11.77 4.13 2.36
CA SER A 257 -10.65 4.42 1.45
C SER A 257 -9.36 4.75 2.20
N GLY A 258 -8.33 3.95 1.98
CA GLY A 258 -6.98 4.20 2.50
C GLY A 258 -6.14 5.13 1.62
N VAL A 259 -6.73 5.82 0.64
CA VAL A 259 -6.06 6.72 -0.31
C VAL A 259 -6.93 7.92 -0.63
N PRO A 260 -6.33 9.09 -0.99
CA PRO A 260 -7.08 10.31 -1.34
C PRO A 260 -7.96 10.16 -2.58
N ALA A 261 -8.97 11.05 -2.69
CA ALA A 261 -9.98 11.03 -3.75
C ALA A 261 -9.43 11.08 -5.19
N HIS A 262 -8.25 11.65 -5.39
CA HIS A 262 -7.61 11.74 -6.71
C HIS A 262 -6.98 10.43 -7.19
N VAL A 263 -7.01 9.35 -6.39
CA VAL A 263 -6.59 8.01 -6.81
C VAL A 263 -7.78 7.32 -7.49
N ASP A 264 -8.11 7.80 -8.68
CA ASP A 264 -9.38 7.57 -9.38
C ASP A 264 -9.30 6.62 -10.59
N GLY A 265 -8.07 6.30 -11.07
CA GLY A 265 -7.84 5.37 -12.16
C GLY A 265 -8.12 5.93 -13.57
N ARG A 266 -8.34 7.24 -13.74
CA ARG A 266 -8.70 7.85 -15.03
C ARG A 266 -7.75 7.48 -16.18
N MET A 267 -6.44 7.54 -15.94
CA MET A 267 -5.45 7.28 -16.99
C MET A 267 -5.43 5.83 -17.48
N LEU A 268 -5.97 4.87 -16.72
CA LEU A 268 -6.14 3.50 -17.22
C LEU A 268 -7.08 3.49 -18.44
N ALA A 269 -8.28 4.04 -18.33
CA ALA A 269 -9.25 4.09 -19.41
C ALA A 269 -8.74 4.97 -20.59
N ILE A 270 -8.08 6.10 -20.31
CA ILE A 270 -7.51 6.99 -21.32
C ILE A 270 -6.42 6.25 -22.12
N THR A 271 -5.54 5.52 -21.45
CA THR A 271 -4.46 4.77 -22.10
C THR A 271 -4.99 3.58 -22.90
N GLU A 272 -6.01 2.89 -22.40
CA GLU A 272 -6.68 1.82 -23.13
C GLU A 272 -7.36 2.34 -24.40
N THR A 273 -8.06 3.47 -24.32
CA THR A 273 -8.69 4.11 -25.48
C THR A 273 -7.65 4.51 -26.54
N ALA A 274 -6.45 4.90 -26.12
CA ALA A 274 -5.35 5.19 -27.04
C ALA A 274 -4.72 3.93 -27.68
N GLY A 275 -5.01 2.73 -27.16
CA GLY A 275 -4.52 1.45 -27.66
C GLY A 275 -3.48 0.73 -26.78
N GLY A 276 -3.31 1.11 -25.52
CA GLY A 276 -2.50 0.40 -24.54
C GLY A 276 -3.23 -0.80 -23.94
N ALA A 277 -2.53 -1.88 -23.63
CA ALA A 277 -3.11 -3.06 -23.00
C ALA A 277 -3.21 -2.89 -21.48
N ILE A 278 -4.36 -3.25 -20.91
CA ILE A 278 -4.55 -3.43 -19.47
C ILE A 278 -4.76 -4.90 -19.17
N VAL A 279 -4.02 -5.43 -18.20
CA VAL A 279 -4.10 -6.81 -17.76
C VAL A 279 -4.41 -6.93 -16.28
N ASN A 280 -4.89 -8.09 -15.83
CA ASN A 280 -5.11 -8.41 -14.43
C ASN A 280 -6.04 -7.43 -13.67
N ARG A 281 -7.08 -6.88 -14.33
CA ARG A 281 -7.98 -5.85 -13.78
C ARG A 281 -8.66 -6.26 -12.47
N ASP A 282 -8.88 -7.54 -12.26
CA ASP A 282 -9.51 -8.15 -11.09
C ASP A 282 -8.55 -8.35 -9.91
N ARG A 283 -7.26 -8.05 -10.09
CA ARG A 283 -6.26 -8.20 -9.03
C ARG A 283 -6.11 -6.90 -8.25
N MET A 284 -6.45 -6.99 -6.97
CA MET A 284 -6.46 -5.87 -6.03
C MET A 284 -5.86 -6.31 -4.70
N TRP A 285 -5.32 -5.36 -3.93
CA TRP A 285 -4.81 -5.57 -2.59
C TRP A 285 -5.49 -4.58 -1.65
N HIS A 286 -6.57 -5.05 -1.04
CA HIS A 286 -7.33 -4.34 -0.03
C HIS A 286 -7.06 -4.97 1.33
N TYR A 287 -7.43 -4.29 2.41
CA TYR A 287 -7.17 -4.76 3.76
C TYR A 287 -8.45 -5.03 4.51
N THR A 288 -8.40 -5.98 5.41
CA THR A 288 -9.49 -6.39 6.30
C THR A 288 -9.46 -5.70 7.65
N GLU A 289 -8.36 -4.98 7.96
CA GLU A 289 -8.14 -4.31 9.25
C GLU A 289 -8.34 -2.79 9.15
N GLY A 290 -9.35 -2.37 8.39
CA GLY A 290 -9.71 -0.95 8.21
C GLY A 290 -10.55 -0.41 9.35
N ILE A 291 -10.22 0.77 9.85
CA ILE A 291 -11.02 1.57 10.78
C ILE A 291 -11.32 2.94 10.19
N VAL A 292 -12.52 3.45 10.46
CA VAL A 292 -12.91 4.81 10.03
C VAL A 292 -12.05 5.82 10.78
N ASN A 293 -11.41 6.72 10.02
CA ASN A 293 -10.60 7.74 10.66
C ASN A 293 -11.49 8.76 11.37
N TRP A 294 -11.25 8.96 12.66
CA TRP A 294 -11.96 9.93 13.48
C TRP A 294 -11.64 11.39 13.12
N ASP A 295 -10.50 11.63 12.48
CA ASP A 295 -10.05 12.94 11.95
C ASP A 295 -9.76 12.83 10.45
N PRO A 296 -10.81 12.78 9.58
CA PRO A 296 -10.64 12.47 8.17
C PRO A 296 -10.03 13.62 7.39
N ILE A 297 -9.07 13.30 6.50
CA ILE A 297 -8.45 14.25 5.56
C ILE A 297 -9.18 14.26 4.21
N TRP A 298 -9.67 13.09 3.76
CA TRP A 298 -10.44 12.92 2.52
C TRP A 298 -11.74 12.16 2.78
N PRO A 299 -12.68 12.14 1.83
CA PRO A 299 -13.92 11.37 1.97
C PRO A 299 -13.64 9.89 2.23
N ASP A 300 -14.42 9.25 3.10
CA ASP A 300 -14.29 7.84 3.49
C ASP A 300 -12.89 7.46 3.99
N HIS A 301 -12.15 8.41 4.56
CA HIS A 301 -10.78 8.19 5.02
C HIS A 301 -10.70 7.07 6.05
N ALA A 302 -9.91 6.08 5.72
CA ALA A 302 -9.68 4.91 6.54
C ALA A 302 -8.22 4.73 6.91
N ILE A 303 -7.98 4.22 8.11
CA ILE A 303 -6.67 3.83 8.60
C ILE A 303 -6.61 2.30 8.72
N ARG A 304 -5.52 1.69 8.25
CA ARG A 304 -5.27 0.27 8.49
C ARG A 304 -4.59 0.09 9.84
N ILE A 305 -5.11 -0.83 10.64
CA ILE A 305 -4.35 -1.40 11.76
C ILE A 305 -3.32 -2.37 11.17
N ILE A 306 -2.05 -2.26 11.60
CA ILE A 306 -0.99 -3.24 11.36
C ILE A 306 -0.84 -4.00 12.68
N PRO A 307 -1.54 -5.13 12.87
CA PRO A 307 -1.62 -5.78 14.17
C PRO A 307 -0.45 -6.74 14.41
N GLY A 308 -0.18 -7.05 15.68
CA GLY A 308 0.47 -8.29 16.06
C GLY A 308 -0.56 -9.42 16.17
N PRO A 309 -0.13 -10.65 16.44
CA PRO A 309 -0.96 -11.85 16.26
C PRO A 309 -1.92 -12.18 17.42
N SER A 310 -1.98 -11.39 18.51
CA SER A 310 -2.60 -11.86 19.77
C SER A 310 -4.09 -11.53 19.92
N SER A 311 -4.63 -10.56 19.15
CA SER A 311 -6.07 -10.27 19.15
C SER A 311 -6.86 -11.46 18.63
N LEU A 312 -8.00 -11.79 19.27
CA LEU A 312 -8.92 -12.76 18.71
C LEU A 312 -9.68 -12.12 17.55
N TRP A 313 -9.82 -12.84 16.46
CA TRP A 313 -10.52 -12.36 15.27
C TRP A 313 -11.82 -13.13 15.06
N PHE A 314 -12.94 -12.43 15.14
CA PHE A 314 -14.28 -12.98 14.94
C PHE A 314 -14.90 -12.40 13.67
N ASP A 315 -15.69 -13.21 12.97
CA ASP A 315 -16.56 -12.75 11.90
C ASP A 315 -17.76 -11.93 12.44
N ALA A 316 -18.61 -11.46 11.55
CA ALA A 316 -19.81 -10.70 11.91
C ALA A 316 -20.82 -11.52 12.73
N ASN A 317 -20.80 -12.83 12.66
CA ASN A 317 -21.65 -13.75 13.42
C ASN A 317 -21.06 -14.12 14.79
N GLY A 318 -19.92 -13.55 15.17
CA GLY A 318 -19.23 -13.88 16.42
C GLY A 318 -18.53 -15.24 16.39
N LYS A 319 -18.20 -15.79 15.23
CA LYS A 319 -17.41 -17.01 15.10
C LYS A 319 -15.95 -16.66 14.90
N ARG A 320 -15.06 -17.26 15.69
CA ARG A 320 -13.63 -17.09 15.55
C ARG A 320 -13.17 -17.58 14.18
N LEU A 321 -12.40 -16.74 13.48
CA LEU A 321 -11.87 -17.09 12.17
C LEU A 321 -10.92 -18.31 12.26
N PRO A 322 -10.91 -19.19 11.24
CA PRO A 322 -10.03 -20.35 11.20
C PRO A 322 -8.58 -19.94 10.89
N ALA A 323 -7.63 -20.85 11.15
CA ALA A 323 -6.26 -20.71 10.64
C ALA A 323 -6.27 -20.69 9.08
N PRO A 324 -5.42 -19.88 8.43
CA PRO A 324 -4.39 -18.98 8.99
C PRO A 324 -4.87 -17.54 9.19
N CYS A 325 -6.18 -17.30 9.31
CA CYS A 325 -6.78 -15.96 9.42
C CYS A 325 -6.49 -15.35 10.81
N PHE A 326 -5.20 -15.18 11.12
CA PHE A 326 -4.74 -14.49 12.34
C PHE A 326 -4.37 -13.05 12.02
N PRO A 327 -4.48 -12.12 13.00
CA PRO A 327 -4.06 -10.74 12.80
C PRO A 327 -2.62 -10.66 12.29
N GLY A 328 -2.41 -9.93 11.18
CA GLY A 328 -1.11 -9.75 10.55
C GLY A 328 -0.54 -10.97 9.80
N PHE A 329 -1.39 -11.90 9.35
CA PHE A 329 -0.95 -13.09 8.59
C PHE A 329 -1.30 -12.99 7.09
N ASP A 330 -2.53 -13.24 6.71
CA ASP A 330 -2.91 -13.35 5.29
C ASP A 330 -4.21 -12.57 5.01
N THR A 331 -4.06 -11.37 4.47
CA THR A 331 -5.18 -10.45 4.18
C THR A 331 -6.20 -11.06 3.21
N ASN A 332 -5.77 -11.66 2.09
CA ASN A 332 -6.70 -12.14 1.08
C ASN A 332 -7.48 -13.39 1.54
N THR A 333 -6.82 -14.33 2.23
CA THR A 333 -7.52 -15.49 2.80
C THR A 333 -8.52 -15.02 3.86
N THR A 334 -8.14 -14.08 4.71
CA THR A 334 -9.04 -13.52 5.73
C THR A 334 -10.22 -12.78 5.10
N MET A 335 -9.99 -11.99 4.06
CA MET A 335 -11.07 -11.31 3.32
C MET A 335 -12.08 -12.31 2.77
N LYS A 336 -11.60 -13.39 2.15
CA LYS A 336 -12.43 -14.46 1.62
C LYS A 336 -13.27 -15.12 2.73
N GLU A 337 -12.66 -15.40 3.89
CA GLU A 337 -13.40 -16.01 5.02
C GLU A 337 -14.45 -15.04 5.58
N ILE A 338 -14.16 -13.76 5.70
CA ILE A 338 -15.14 -12.75 6.13
C ILE A 338 -16.31 -12.69 5.14
N LEU A 339 -16.03 -12.52 3.85
CA LEU A 339 -17.07 -12.33 2.83
C LEU A 339 -17.95 -13.56 2.59
N LYS A 340 -17.47 -14.78 2.87
CA LYS A 340 -18.29 -16.02 2.88
C LYS A 340 -19.47 -15.95 3.85
N THR A 341 -19.39 -15.14 4.89
CA THR A 341 -20.47 -14.99 5.86
C THR A 341 -21.67 -14.19 5.32
N GLY A 342 -21.51 -13.53 4.17
CA GLY A 342 -22.46 -12.58 3.61
C GLY A 342 -22.38 -11.18 4.23
N TYR A 343 -21.39 -10.94 5.11
CA TYR A 343 -21.11 -9.66 5.73
C TYR A 343 -19.73 -9.14 5.32
N ASP A 344 -19.51 -7.83 5.41
CA ASP A 344 -18.31 -7.13 4.97
C ASP A 344 -17.51 -6.49 6.13
N TYR A 345 -17.72 -6.97 7.35
CA TYR A 345 -17.01 -6.52 8.53
C TYR A 345 -16.70 -7.67 9.49
N SER A 346 -15.79 -7.43 10.40
CA SER A 346 -15.34 -8.41 11.40
C SER A 346 -14.95 -7.72 12.69
N TRP A 347 -14.50 -8.48 13.69
CA TRP A 347 -14.18 -7.96 15.02
C TRP A 347 -12.84 -8.45 15.53
N PHE A 348 -11.99 -7.52 15.99
CA PHE A 348 -10.96 -7.87 16.96
C PHE A 348 -11.55 -7.80 18.38
N VAL A 349 -11.18 -8.78 19.22
CA VAL A 349 -11.39 -8.76 20.67
C VAL A 349 -10.04 -8.95 21.33
N LEU A 350 -9.65 -8.02 22.19
CA LEU A 350 -8.31 -7.93 22.78
C LEU A 350 -8.34 -7.22 24.14
N THR A 351 -7.17 -7.17 24.78
CA THR A 351 -6.98 -6.46 26.06
C THR A 351 -6.16 -5.19 25.85
N GLN A 352 -6.13 -4.32 26.85
CA GLN A 352 -5.25 -3.16 26.90
C GLN A 352 -3.77 -3.57 26.72
N SER A 353 -3.33 -4.65 27.35
CA SER A 353 -1.95 -5.16 27.19
C SER A 353 -1.60 -5.58 25.75
N ILE A 354 -2.57 -6.04 24.98
CA ILE A 354 -2.36 -6.37 23.55
C ILE A 354 -2.27 -5.09 22.72
N ILE A 355 -3.22 -4.15 22.87
CA ILE A 355 -3.26 -2.95 22.02
C ILE A 355 -2.01 -2.08 22.23
N GLU A 356 -1.51 -1.97 23.47
CA GLU A 356 -0.29 -1.23 23.80
C GLU A 356 0.94 -1.77 23.05
N LYS A 357 1.01 -3.08 22.87
CA LYS A 357 2.19 -3.75 22.31
C LYS A 357 2.09 -4.01 20.82
N GLU A 358 0.88 -4.31 20.33
CA GLU A 358 0.71 -4.91 19.02
C GLU A 358 0.08 -3.98 17.98
N PHE A 359 -0.59 -2.91 18.39
CA PHE A 359 -1.18 -2.01 17.42
C PHE A 359 -0.15 -1.01 16.89
N ALA A 360 0.00 -0.98 15.58
CA ALA A 360 0.55 0.13 14.84
C ALA A 360 -0.50 0.56 13.80
N LEU A 361 -0.57 1.83 13.53
CA LEU A 361 -1.46 2.39 12.53
C LEU A 361 -0.68 2.68 11.25
N SER A 362 -1.26 2.38 10.10
CA SER A 362 -0.70 2.80 8.81
C SER A 362 -0.90 4.31 8.64
N GLY A 363 -0.02 4.91 7.84
CA GLY A 363 -0.10 6.35 7.57
C GLY A 363 1.04 7.13 8.24
N SER A 364 1.60 8.08 7.50
CA SER A 364 2.64 8.97 8.02
C SER A 364 2.10 9.90 9.09
N GLU A 365 0.84 10.31 8.98
CA GLU A 365 0.10 11.17 9.90
C GLU A 365 -0.20 10.47 11.24
N GLN A 366 -0.28 9.14 11.23
CA GLN A 366 -0.51 8.32 12.43
C GLN A 366 0.79 7.95 13.16
N ASN A 367 1.94 8.36 12.64
CA ASN A 367 3.27 8.05 13.22
C ASN A 367 4.13 9.32 13.34
N PRO A 368 3.67 10.35 14.07
CA PRO A 368 4.30 11.66 14.11
C PRO A 368 5.74 11.63 14.66
N ASP A 369 6.07 10.69 15.53
CA ASP A 369 7.39 10.50 16.10
C ASP A 369 8.42 10.04 15.05
N ILE A 370 8.09 9.02 14.26
CA ILE A 370 8.95 8.49 13.20
C ILE A 370 8.95 9.45 12.01
N THR A 371 7.79 9.97 11.63
CA THR A 371 7.63 10.93 10.51
C THR A 371 8.39 12.21 10.77
N GLY A 372 8.30 12.75 11.98
CA GLY A 372 9.04 13.94 12.42
C GLY A 372 10.51 13.68 12.75
N LYS A 373 10.98 12.44 12.65
CA LYS A 373 12.35 12.02 13.01
C LYS A 373 12.74 12.41 14.44
N ASP A 374 11.77 12.40 15.35
CA ASP A 374 11.98 12.74 16.76
C ASP A 374 12.34 11.49 17.57
N LEU A 375 13.65 11.28 17.76
CA LEU A 375 14.17 10.13 18.53
C LEU A 375 13.73 10.18 20.00
N LYS A 376 13.60 11.37 20.60
CA LYS A 376 13.17 11.50 22.01
C LYS A 376 11.71 11.11 22.15
N LEU A 377 10.85 11.58 21.25
CA LEU A 377 9.44 11.20 21.20
C LEU A 377 9.28 9.70 20.95
N THR A 378 10.04 9.13 20.01
CA THR A 378 10.03 7.69 19.71
C THR A 378 10.42 6.85 20.93
N LEU A 379 11.49 7.23 21.67
CA LEU A 379 11.89 6.54 22.88
C LEU A 379 10.84 6.70 23.99
N LYS A 380 10.30 7.91 24.17
CA LYS A 380 9.25 8.17 25.17
C LYS A 380 7.99 7.35 24.89
N SER A 381 7.53 7.27 23.66
CA SER A 381 6.35 6.50 23.27
C SER A 381 6.52 4.98 23.51
N ARG A 382 7.78 4.48 23.47
CA ARG A 382 8.08 3.06 23.72
C ARG A 382 8.11 2.65 25.18
N VAL A 383 8.35 3.60 26.11
CA VAL A 383 8.42 3.35 27.57
C VAL A 383 7.23 3.94 28.33
N ALA A 384 6.38 4.72 27.68
CA ALA A 384 5.16 5.23 28.28
C ALA A 384 4.17 4.10 28.59
N LYS A 385 3.37 4.26 29.65
CA LYS A 385 2.19 3.42 29.88
C LYS A 385 1.09 3.80 28.89
N GLY A 386 0.35 2.81 28.41
CA GLY A 386 -0.71 3.00 27.43
C GLY A 386 -0.24 2.73 25.99
N ALA A 387 -1.19 2.68 25.08
CA ALA A 387 -0.91 2.54 23.65
C ALA A 387 -0.27 3.84 23.09
N PRO A 388 0.37 3.80 21.89
CA PRO A 388 0.82 5.02 21.24
C PRO A 388 -0.31 6.06 21.13
N GLY A 389 0.03 7.35 21.25
CA GLY A 389 -0.95 8.44 21.30
C GLY A 389 -2.03 8.38 20.20
N PRO A 390 -1.69 8.18 18.91
CA PRO A 390 -2.70 8.01 17.86
C PRO A 390 -3.64 6.81 18.08
N VAL A 391 -3.16 5.69 18.65
CA VAL A 391 -4.00 4.53 18.98
C VAL A 391 -4.95 4.85 20.15
N GLU A 392 -4.47 5.56 21.17
CA GLU A 392 -5.33 6.03 22.27
C GLU A 392 -6.40 7.01 21.78
N ALA A 393 -6.08 7.89 20.82
CA ALA A 393 -7.06 8.78 20.19
C ALA A 393 -8.16 7.99 19.47
N PHE A 394 -7.81 6.92 18.74
CA PHE A 394 -8.81 6.04 18.13
C PHE A 394 -9.69 5.33 19.16
N LYS A 395 -9.13 4.89 20.30
CA LYS A 395 -9.93 4.32 21.39
C LYS A 395 -10.95 5.30 21.97
N GLN A 396 -10.61 6.60 22.00
CA GLN A 396 -11.46 7.65 22.60
C GLN A 396 -12.48 8.20 21.62
N HIS A 397 -12.14 8.35 20.34
CA HIS A 397 -12.92 9.07 19.33
C HIS A 397 -13.39 8.19 18.18
N GLY A 398 -12.77 7.02 17.98
CA GLY A 398 -13.09 6.15 16.84
C GLY A 398 -14.43 5.44 16.99
N VAL A 399 -15.28 5.55 15.99
CA VAL A 399 -16.64 4.94 15.95
C VAL A 399 -16.61 3.41 15.89
N ASP A 400 -15.46 2.83 15.63
CA ASP A 400 -15.28 1.38 15.53
C ASP A 400 -14.79 0.73 16.83
N PHE A 401 -14.53 1.50 17.89
CA PHE A 401 -13.98 1.00 19.14
C PHE A 401 -15.02 0.90 20.25
N VAL A 402 -14.97 -0.20 20.99
CA VAL A 402 -15.73 -0.41 22.21
C VAL A 402 -14.73 -0.79 23.32
N VAL A 403 -14.78 -0.10 24.45
CA VAL A 403 -13.94 -0.38 25.63
C VAL A 403 -14.85 -0.69 26.80
N ALA A 404 -14.61 -1.78 27.52
CA ALA A 404 -15.44 -2.22 28.63
C ALA A 404 -14.61 -2.99 29.69
N ASP A 405 -15.08 -2.99 30.92
CA ASP A 405 -14.43 -3.72 32.02
C ASP A 405 -14.83 -5.20 32.06
N THR A 406 -16.00 -5.53 31.53
CA THR A 406 -16.53 -6.90 31.50
C THR A 406 -16.84 -7.35 30.07
N LEU A 407 -16.80 -8.66 29.82
CA LEU A 407 -17.16 -9.23 28.53
C LEU A 407 -18.64 -8.94 28.17
N ARG A 408 -19.54 -8.91 29.16
CA ARG A 408 -20.97 -8.61 28.91
C ARG A 408 -21.15 -7.21 28.38
N GLU A 409 -20.58 -6.22 29.04
CA GLU A 409 -20.60 -4.83 28.59
C GLU A 409 -19.94 -4.67 27.21
N LEU A 410 -18.85 -5.42 26.95
CA LEU A 410 -18.19 -5.41 25.66
C LEU A 410 -19.15 -5.88 24.54
N VAL A 411 -19.81 -7.04 24.75
CA VAL A 411 -20.75 -7.61 23.76
C VAL A 411 -21.95 -6.69 23.54
N GLU A 412 -22.49 -6.09 24.62
CA GLU A 412 -23.55 -5.08 24.51
C GLU A 412 -23.10 -3.85 23.68
N GLY A 413 -21.86 -3.41 23.89
CA GLY A 413 -21.25 -2.31 23.11
C GLY A 413 -21.05 -2.69 21.63
N MET A 414 -20.53 -3.89 21.37
CA MET A 414 -20.38 -4.41 20.00
C MET A 414 -21.72 -4.46 19.28
N ASN A 415 -22.77 -4.95 19.95
CA ASN A 415 -24.10 -5.05 19.40
C ASN A 415 -24.74 -3.68 19.06
N LYS A 416 -24.36 -2.61 19.77
CA LYS A 416 -24.82 -1.24 19.45
C LYS A 416 -24.26 -0.69 18.14
N ILE A 417 -23.05 -1.12 17.75
CA ILE A 417 -22.39 -0.64 16.53
C ILE A 417 -22.33 -1.70 15.43
N ALA A 418 -22.83 -2.91 15.64
CA ALA A 418 -22.92 -3.96 14.63
C ALA A 418 -23.83 -3.54 13.46
N ARG A 419 -23.41 -3.90 12.24
CA ARG A 419 -24.20 -3.70 11.01
C ARG A 419 -24.89 -4.98 10.53
N GLY A 420 -24.91 -6.01 11.34
CA GLY A 420 -25.42 -7.34 11.02
C GLY A 420 -26.09 -8.00 12.22
N PRO A 421 -25.92 -9.33 12.40
CA PRO A 421 -26.57 -10.06 13.47
C PRO A 421 -26.12 -9.60 14.85
N GLN A 422 -27.00 -9.79 15.83
CA GLN A 422 -26.62 -9.59 17.23
C GLN A 422 -25.70 -10.73 17.66
N LEU A 423 -24.62 -10.37 18.34
CA LEU A 423 -23.66 -11.32 18.88
C LEU A 423 -24.22 -11.96 20.16
N ASP A 424 -24.10 -13.28 20.24
CA ASP A 424 -24.49 -14.04 21.41
C ASP A 424 -23.36 -14.06 22.44
N TYR A 425 -23.66 -13.61 23.68
CA TYR A 425 -22.70 -13.51 24.76
C TYR A 425 -22.12 -14.88 25.13
N ASP A 426 -22.99 -15.89 25.32
CA ASP A 426 -22.57 -17.21 25.81
C ASP A 426 -21.68 -17.93 24.77
N ASP A 427 -21.94 -17.73 23.49
CA ASP A 427 -21.12 -18.27 22.41
C ASP A 427 -19.75 -17.59 22.33
N LEU A 428 -19.67 -16.27 22.44
CA LEU A 428 -18.40 -15.55 22.50
C LEU A 428 -17.58 -15.96 23.74
N GLU A 429 -18.21 -15.96 24.92
CA GLU A 429 -17.55 -16.36 26.16
C GLU A 429 -16.96 -17.76 26.08
N ARG A 430 -17.76 -18.72 25.58
CA ARG A 430 -17.32 -20.10 25.39
C ARG A 430 -16.06 -20.21 24.53
N GLN A 431 -15.99 -19.47 23.41
CA GLN A 431 -14.84 -19.49 22.50
C GLN A 431 -13.60 -18.83 23.16
N ILE A 432 -13.77 -17.71 23.85
CA ILE A 432 -12.68 -17.01 24.55
C ILE A 432 -12.14 -17.86 25.70
N VAL A 433 -13.02 -18.45 26.52
CA VAL A 433 -12.64 -19.33 27.62
C VAL A 433 -11.91 -20.58 27.11
N ALA A 434 -12.35 -21.17 25.99
CA ALA A 434 -11.68 -22.31 25.39
C ALA A 434 -10.23 -21.97 25.00
N ARG A 435 -10.01 -20.81 24.36
CA ARG A 435 -8.65 -20.31 24.01
C ARG A 435 -7.83 -20.02 25.27
N ASP A 436 -8.42 -19.41 26.28
CA ASP A 436 -7.71 -19.04 27.51
C ASP A 436 -7.25 -20.26 28.34
N ARG A 437 -7.98 -21.37 28.25
CA ARG A 437 -7.56 -22.66 28.83
C ARG A 437 -6.33 -23.25 28.16
N GLU A 438 -6.18 -23.07 26.85
CA GLU A 438 -5.02 -23.58 26.10
C GLU A 438 -3.69 -22.94 26.51
N LEU A 439 -3.71 -21.71 27.07
CA LEU A 439 -2.50 -21.07 27.58
C LEU A 439 -1.82 -21.81 28.73
N ALA A 440 -2.60 -22.46 29.59
CA ALA A 440 -2.09 -23.25 30.70
C ALA A 440 -1.73 -24.69 30.29
N ASN A 441 -2.12 -25.10 29.07
CA ASN A 441 -1.93 -26.44 28.57
C ASN A 441 -0.58 -26.58 27.84
N LYS A 442 0.33 -27.40 28.37
CA LYS A 442 1.63 -27.68 27.74
C LYS A 442 1.50 -28.38 26.38
N TYR A 443 0.39 -29.01 26.12
CA TYR A 443 0.06 -29.75 24.91
C TYR A 443 -1.03 -29.04 24.10
N GLY A 444 -1.16 -27.74 24.27
CA GLY A 444 -2.16 -26.91 23.60
C GLY A 444 -2.17 -27.07 22.09
N LYS A 445 -3.37 -27.08 21.50
CA LYS A 445 -3.61 -27.28 20.06
C LYS A 445 -4.10 -26.03 19.36
N ASP A 446 -4.24 -24.91 20.08
CA ASP A 446 -4.67 -23.66 19.45
C ASP A 446 -3.58 -23.13 18.53
N SER A 447 -3.87 -23.12 17.23
CA SER A 447 -2.90 -22.75 16.19
C SER A 447 -2.46 -21.28 16.27
N GLN A 448 -3.34 -20.38 16.73
CA GLN A 448 -2.95 -18.98 16.96
C GLN A 448 -1.95 -18.85 18.11
N LEU A 449 -2.13 -19.57 19.20
CA LEU A 449 -1.18 -19.58 20.32
C LEU A 449 0.17 -20.16 19.90
N MET A 450 0.19 -21.19 19.04
CA MET A 450 1.43 -21.71 18.44
C MET A 450 2.10 -20.66 17.55
N ALA A 451 1.34 -19.93 16.74
CA ALA A 451 1.84 -18.84 15.89
C ALA A 451 2.42 -17.69 16.73
N ILE A 452 1.76 -17.28 17.83
CA ILE A 452 2.26 -16.28 18.78
C ILE A 452 3.58 -16.74 19.41
N ALA A 453 3.66 -17.98 19.88
CA ALA A 453 4.87 -18.55 20.46
C ALA A 453 6.03 -18.56 19.45
N ASN A 454 5.76 -18.92 18.19
CA ASN A 454 6.75 -18.87 17.13
C ASN A 454 7.21 -17.45 16.81
N ALA A 455 6.28 -16.50 16.68
CA ALA A 455 6.58 -15.09 16.44
C ALA A 455 7.53 -14.51 17.50
N ARG A 456 7.35 -14.87 18.77
CA ARG A 456 8.19 -14.42 19.87
C ARG A 456 9.61 -15.00 19.90
N ARG A 457 9.95 -15.94 19.01
CA ARG A 457 11.34 -16.40 18.85
C ARG A 457 12.21 -15.33 18.20
N TYR A 458 11.63 -14.51 17.33
CA TYR A 458 12.34 -13.37 16.76
C TYR A 458 12.43 -12.23 17.77
N PHE A 459 13.66 -11.73 18.01
CA PHE A 459 13.91 -10.68 19.00
C PHE A 459 13.10 -9.41 18.73
N GLY A 460 13.04 -8.95 17.45
CA GLY A 460 12.33 -7.74 17.07
C GLY A 460 10.85 -7.79 17.43
N ASP A 461 10.19 -8.93 17.21
CA ASP A 461 8.78 -9.15 17.57
C ASP A 461 8.59 -9.25 19.07
N LYS A 462 9.41 -10.06 19.74
CA LYS A 462 9.36 -10.21 21.21
C LYS A 462 9.54 -8.87 21.93
N ALA A 463 10.45 -8.04 21.44
CA ALA A 463 10.75 -6.74 22.05
C ALA A 463 9.69 -5.69 21.74
N GLY A 464 9.22 -5.60 20.48
CA GLY A 464 8.46 -4.46 19.99
C GLY A 464 7.03 -4.70 19.49
N ARG A 465 6.67 -5.95 19.14
CA ARG A 465 5.47 -6.17 18.33
C ARG A 465 4.56 -7.32 18.74
N VAL A 466 4.96 -8.20 19.67
CA VAL A 466 4.16 -9.35 20.09
C VAL A 466 4.06 -9.40 21.61
N ALA A 467 2.86 -9.24 22.13
CA ALA A 467 2.56 -9.25 23.56
C ALA A 467 2.95 -10.60 24.20
N LYS A 468 3.27 -10.57 25.50
CA LYS A 468 3.42 -11.80 26.27
C LYS A 468 2.05 -12.49 26.30
N PRO A 469 1.95 -13.78 25.94
CA PRO A 469 0.68 -14.50 25.99
C PRO A 469 0.03 -14.42 27.37
N HIS A 470 -1.23 -14.05 27.39
CA HIS A 470 -2.05 -13.97 28.61
C HIS A 470 -3.51 -14.32 28.28
N ARG A 471 -4.33 -14.53 29.30
CA ARG A 471 -5.76 -14.76 29.13
C ARG A 471 -6.44 -13.46 28.69
N ILE A 472 -7.37 -13.56 27.76
CA ILE A 472 -8.19 -12.40 27.37
C ILE A 472 -9.05 -11.92 28.54
N LEU A 473 -9.60 -12.86 29.31
CA LEU A 473 -10.44 -12.54 30.47
C LEU A 473 -9.64 -12.35 31.78
N ASP A 474 -8.35 -11.98 31.70
CA ASP A 474 -7.53 -11.64 32.84
C ASP A 474 -7.69 -10.14 33.17
N PRO A 475 -8.30 -9.78 34.34
CA PRO A 475 -8.46 -8.37 34.73
C PRO A 475 -7.13 -7.61 34.83
N ALA A 476 -6.02 -8.32 35.11
CA ALA A 476 -4.69 -7.72 35.17
C ALA A 476 -4.16 -7.25 33.83
N ALA A 477 -4.76 -7.70 32.71
CA ALA A 477 -4.42 -7.28 31.37
C ALA A 477 -5.08 -5.93 30.95
N GLY A 478 -5.83 -5.30 31.85
CA GLY A 478 -6.57 -4.06 31.65
C GLY A 478 -7.96 -4.29 31.02
N PRO A 479 -8.68 -3.23 30.64
CA PRO A 479 -10.00 -3.35 30.05
C PRO A 479 -9.98 -4.18 28.76
N LEU A 480 -11.14 -4.77 28.47
CA LEU A 480 -11.41 -5.43 27.20
C LEU A 480 -11.71 -4.39 26.12
N ILE A 481 -11.27 -4.67 24.91
CA ILE A 481 -11.46 -3.80 23.76
C ILE A 481 -12.00 -4.64 22.60
N ALA A 482 -13.05 -4.16 21.95
CA ALA A 482 -13.48 -4.67 20.67
C ALA A 482 -13.27 -3.59 19.59
N VAL A 483 -12.83 -4.02 18.40
CA VAL A 483 -12.68 -3.13 17.25
C VAL A 483 -13.46 -3.72 16.09
N ARG A 484 -14.43 -2.97 15.57
CA ARG A 484 -15.10 -3.32 14.31
C ARG A 484 -14.17 -3.01 13.16
N LEU A 485 -13.87 -4.02 12.35
CA LEU A 485 -12.96 -3.92 11.22
C LEU A 485 -13.75 -3.89 9.92
N ASN A 486 -13.39 -2.97 9.04
CA ASN A 486 -14.03 -2.75 7.76
C ASN A 486 -13.07 -3.11 6.61
N ILE A 487 -13.64 -3.41 5.43
CA ILE A 487 -12.84 -3.58 4.22
C ILE A 487 -12.33 -2.20 3.77
N LEU A 488 -11.01 -2.07 3.72
CA LEU A 488 -10.30 -0.86 3.33
C LEU A 488 -9.75 -1.03 1.92
N THR A 489 -10.18 -0.17 0.99
CA THR A 489 -9.67 -0.17 -0.39
C THR A 489 -8.35 0.56 -0.47
N ARG A 490 -7.37 0.00 -1.20
CA ARG A 490 -6.06 0.65 -1.26
C ARG A 490 -5.31 0.48 -2.57
N LYS A 491 -4.96 -0.76 -2.97
CA LYS A 491 -4.02 -1.01 -4.06
C LYS A 491 -4.63 -1.74 -5.23
N THR A 492 -4.25 -1.28 -6.42
CA THR A 492 -4.48 -1.98 -7.68
C THR A 492 -3.25 -2.82 -7.98
N LEU A 493 -3.41 -4.12 -8.18
CA LEU A 493 -2.30 -5.00 -8.54
C LEU A 493 -2.18 -5.22 -10.04
N GLY A 494 -3.30 -5.18 -10.79
CA GLY A 494 -3.31 -5.13 -12.24
C GLY A 494 -3.05 -3.73 -12.80
N GLY A 495 -2.97 -3.58 -14.10
CA GLY A 495 -2.79 -2.28 -14.75
C GLY A 495 -2.26 -2.36 -16.18
N LEU A 496 -1.67 -1.27 -16.63
CA LEU A 496 -1.05 -1.19 -17.96
C LEU A 496 0.09 -2.20 -18.08
N GLN A 497 0.03 -3.04 -19.10
CA GLN A 497 1.10 -3.99 -19.38
C GLN A 497 2.33 -3.25 -19.90
N THR A 498 3.51 -3.54 -19.29
CA THR A 498 4.78 -2.89 -19.68
C THR A 498 5.90 -3.91 -19.80
N ASP A 499 6.83 -3.67 -20.73
CA ASP A 499 8.11 -4.40 -20.77
C ASP A 499 9.05 -3.95 -19.63
N LEU A 500 10.25 -4.54 -19.55
CA LEU A 500 11.25 -4.20 -18.52
C LEU A 500 11.84 -2.80 -18.63
N SER A 501 11.57 -2.09 -19.73
CA SER A 501 11.91 -0.68 -19.93
C SER A 501 10.77 0.25 -19.49
N SER A 502 9.70 -0.29 -18.92
CA SER A 502 8.43 0.41 -18.64
C SER A 502 7.70 0.93 -19.88
N GLN A 503 8.05 0.48 -21.08
CA GLN A 503 7.32 0.84 -22.30
C GLN A 503 5.98 0.09 -22.31
N VAL A 504 4.87 0.80 -22.59
CA VAL A 504 3.54 0.21 -22.63
C VAL A 504 3.42 -0.77 -23.80
N ILE A 505 2.76 -1.90 -23.57
CA ILE A 505 2.49 -2.92 -24.56
C ILE A 505 1.07 -2.74 -25.12
N ARG A 506 0.89 -3.00 -26.41
CA ARG A 506 -0.42 -3.04 -27.07
C ARG A 506 -1.06 -4.43 -26.94
N PRO A 507 -2.37 -4.58 -27.19
CA PRO A 507 -3.05 -5.88 -27.15
C PRO A 507 -2.47 -6.93 -28.12
N ASP A 508 -1.79 -6.51 -29.17
CA ASP A 508 -1.10 -7.40 -30.12
C ASP A 508 0.30 -7.86 -29.64
N GLY A 509 0.71 -7.43 -28.46
CA GLY A 509 2.00 -7.75 -27.85
C GLY A 509 3.16 -6.85 -28.32
N THR A 510 2.93 -5.88 -29.20
CA THR A 510 3.96 -4.92 -29.65
C THR A 510 4.13 -3.77 -28.65
N ALA A 511 5.32 -3.20 -28.61
CA ALA A 511 5.58 -2.01 -27.80
C ALA A 511 4.86 -0.80 -28.40
N PHE A 512 4.28 0.06 -27.55
CA PHE A 512 3.61 1.28 -27.98
C PHE A 512 4.62 2.44 -28.07
N PRO A 513 4.99 2.90 -29.27
CA PRO A 513 5.99 3.95 -29.42
C PRO A 513 5.59 5.23 -28.70
N GLY A 514 6.54 5.85 -28.01
CA GLY A 514 6.33 7.11 -27.28
C GLY A 514 5.60 7.00 -25.95
N LEU A 515 5.09 5.82 -25.57
CA LEU A 515 4.30 5.65 -24.34
C LEU A 515 4.98 4.72 -23.34
N TYR A 516 5.09 5.20 -22.09
CA TYR A 516 5.65 4.50 -20.93
C TYR A 516 4.68 4.58 -19.77
N ALA A 517 4.78 3.62 -18.82
CA ALA A 517 3.98 3.67 -17.60
C ALA A 517 4.77 3.13 -16.41
N ALA A 518 4.62 3.78 -15.24
CA ALA A 518 5.35 3.42 -14.03
C ALA A 518 4.49 3.57 -12.76
N GLY A 519 4.80 2.77 -11.74
CA GLY A 519 4.07 2.76 -10.48
C GLY A 519 2.77 1.97 -10.57
N GLU A 520 1.81 2.32 -9.73
CA GLU A 520 0.58 1.53 -9.53
C GLU A 520 -0.28 1.44 -10.79
N VAL A 521 -0.27 2.44 -11.67
CA VAL A 521 -0.99 2.40 -12.97
C VAL A 521 -0.52 1.25 -13.87
N ALA A 522 0.72 0.79 -13.70
CA ALA A 522 1.29 -0.36 -14.39
C ALA A 522 1.35 -1.62 -13.50
N GLY A 523 0.48 -1.72 -12.48
CA GLY A 523 0.53 -2.81 -11.51
C GLY A 523 1.90 -2.92 -10.82
N PHE A 524 2.57 -1.81 -10.61
CA PHE A 524 3.95 -1.67 -10.09
C PHE A 524 5.04 -2.26 -10.99
N GLY A 525 4.70 -2.70 -12.20
CA GLY A 525 5.53 -3.25 -13.25
C GLY A 525 4.86 -4.41 -13.96
N GLY A 526 4.93 -4.41 -15.31
CA GLY A 526 4.45 -5.49 -16.16
C GLY A 526 2.94 -5.69 -16.20
N GLY A 527 2.16 -4.79 -15.58
CA GLY A 527 0.72 -4.95 -15.43
C GLY A 527 0.32 -5.91 -14.31
N GLY A 528 1.23 -6.20 -13.34
CA GLY A 528 0.84 -7.09 -12.25
C GLY A 528 1.96 -7.84 -11.55
N VAL A 529 3.08 -7.18 -11.26
CA VAL A 529 4.28 -7.80 -10.65
C VAL A 529 4.01 -8.59 -9.36
N HIS A 530 2.97 -8.24 -8.63
CA HIS A 530 2.58 -8.90 -7.38
C HIS A 530 1.65 -10.11 -7.57
N GLY A 531 1.14 -10.35 -8.78
CA GLY A 531 0.14 -11.40 -9.00
C GLY A 531 -1.09 -11.17 -8.13
N TYR A 532 -1.47 -12.17 -7.34
CA TYR A 532 -2.64 -12.12 -6.46
C TYR A 532 -2.35 -11.57 -5.06
N ASN A 533 -1.12 -11.75 -4.55
CA ASN A 533 -0.77 -11.34 -3.20
C ASN A 533 0.57 -10.59 -3.19
N ALA A 534 0.58 -9.43 -2.58
CA ALA A 534 1.78 -8.64 -2.43
C ALA A 534 2.54 -9.01 -1.15
N LEU A 535 3.87 -9.02 -1.23
CA LEU A 535 4.72 -8.96 -0.05
C LEU A 535 4.80 -7.51 0.42
N GLU A 536 4.56 -7.25 1.70
CA GLU A 536 4.54 -5.90 2.23
C GLU A 536 5.92 -5.21 2.18
N GLY A 537 5.90 -3.90 1.91
CA GLY A 537 7.11 -3.10 1.64
C GLY A 537 7.52 -3.05 0.17
N THR A 538 6.77 -3.69 -0.72
CA THR A 538 7.07 -3.78 -2.16
C THR A 538 6.42 -2.69 -3.00
N PHE A 539 5.34 -2.06 -2.54
CA PHE A 539 4.60 -1.04 -3.30
C PHE A 539 5.42 0.23 -3.57
N LEU A 540 6.00 0.83 -2.53
CA LEU A 540 6.90 1.97 -2.71
C LEU A 540 8.12 1.57 -3.56
N GLY A 541 8.66 0.38 -3.30
CA GLY A 541 9.75 -0.18 -4.06
C GLY A 541 9.42 -0.39 -5.53
N GLY A 542 8.21 -0.85 -5.85
CA GLY A 542 7.71 -1.01 -7.22
C GLY A 542 7.57 0.33 -7.96
N CYS A 543 7.08 1.38 -7.27
CA CYS A 543 7.07 2.74 -7.81
C CYS A 543 8.49 3.24 -8.12
N ILE A 544 9.44 3.01 -7.20
CA ILE A 544 10.84 3.40 -7.37
C ILE A 544 11.48 2.63 -8.53
N PHE A 545 11.28 1.32 -8.59
CA PHE A 545 11.92 0.48 -9.60
C PHE A 545 11.38 0.74 -11.01
N SER A 546 10.06 0.78 -11.19
CA SER A 546 9.44 1.04 -12.49
C SER A 546 9.66 2.49 -12.96
N GLY A 547 9.61 3.48 -12.05
CA GLY A 547 9.95 4.86 -12.38
C GLY A 547 11.41 5.01 -12.83
N ARG A 548 12.34 4.34 -12.13
CA ARG A 548 13.76 4.29 -12.51
C ARG A 548 13.97 3.61 -13.86
N ALA A 549 13.25 2.53 -14.14
CA ALA A 549 13.32 1.84 -15.43
C ALA A 549 12.86 2.74 -16.58
N ALA A 550 11.70 3.40 -16.44
CA ALA A 550 11.18 4.35 -17.43
C ALA A 550 12.14 5.51 -17.67
N GLY A 551 12.61 6.16 -16.61
CA GLY A 551 13.52 7.31 -16.71
C GLY A 551 14.84 6.94 -17.40
N ARG A 552 15.46 5.82 -17.04
CA ARG A 552 16.72 5.36 -17.64
C ARG A 552 16.55 4.94 -19.10
N ALA A 553 15.48 4.20 -19.41
CA ALA A 553 15.22 3.79 -20.80
C ALA A 553 15.06 4.99 -21.73
N LEU A 554 14.30 6.00 -21.30
CA LEU A 554 14.13 7.24 -22.07
C LEU A 554 15.39 8.09 -22.10
N ALA A 555 16.13 8.19 -21.00
CA ALA A 555 17.41 8.90 -20.98
C ALA A 555 18.40 8.36 -22.01
N ALA A 556 18.47 7.04 -22.15
CA ALA A 556 19.32 6.37 -23.14
C ALA A 556 18.81 6.51 -24.59
N ARG A 557 17.47 6.49 -24.78
CA ARG A 557 16.86 6.52 -26.12
C ARG A 557 16.85 7.92 -26.75
N LEU A 558 16.79 8.96 -25.93
CA LEU A 558 16.69 10.35 -26.36
C LEU A 558 18.07 11.04 -26.49
N THR A 559 19.16 10.29 -26.55
CA THR A 559 20.52 10.81 -26.75
C THR A 559 20.70 11.45 -28.12
#